data_36684c95cf0abdca8eba7e4c8216fb2c
#
_entry.id   36684c95cf0abdca8eba7e4c8216fb2c
#
_cell.length_a   1.000
_cell.length_b   1.000
_cell.length_c   1.000
_cell.angle_alpha   90.00
_cell.angle_beta   90.00
_cell.angle_gamma   90.00
#
_symmetry.space_group_name_H-M   'P 1'
#
loop_
_entity.id
_entity.type
_entity.pdbx_description
1 polymer ?
#
loop_
_entity_poly.entity_id
_entity_poly.type
_entity_poly.pdbx_seq_one_letter_code
_entity_poly.pdbx_strand_id
1 'polypeptide(L)'
;MNVFLGKWIGYYENVVPDQLCDDIIRYTVNSKTMTPSTYSTHSGESSRSAERVLMDDVWFRFGEDKFYEEMRELTLKVLDIYNKVHNVNCTRLTDFRVNRYNSGGFMSEHIDNIHHSHGQQYGYPHLSVLLFLNEDYEGGEFVVADNEYQTEKGSAIIFP
;
A
#
# COMPACT_ATOMS: atom_id res chain seq x y z
N MET A 1 -19.86 -19.47 7.77
CA MET A 1 -19.61 -19.42 6.32
C MET A 1 -18.16 -18.99 6.17
N ASN A 2 -17.25 -19.92 5.89
CA ASN A 2 -15.85 -19.58 5.67
C ASN A 2 -15.74 -18.90 4.29
N VAL A 3 -15.63 -17.59 4.29
CA VAL A 3 -15.33 -16.84 3.06
C VAL A 3 -13.86 -17.10 2.74
N PHE A 4 -13.60 -17.79 1.65
CA PHE A 4 -12.24 -18.01 1.17
C PHE A 4 -11.74 -16.71 0.55
N LEU A 5 -11.14 -15.83 1.39
CA LEU A 5 -10.65 -14.50 0.99
C LEU A 5 -9.53 -14.59 -0.05
N GLY A 6 -8.77 -15.70 -0.08
CA GLY A 6 -7.65 -15.89 -1.00
C GLY A 6 -8.00 -15.70 -2.48
N LYS A 7 -9.24 -16.02 -2.88
CA LYS A 7 -9.67 -15.78 -4.28
C LYS A 7 -9.82 -14.31 -4.67
N TRP A 8 -9.81 -13.39 -3.68
CA TRP A 8 -9.94 -11.96 -3.89
C TRP A 8 -8.61 -11.23 -3.81
N ILE A 9 -7.51 -11.95 -3.65
CA ILE A 9 -6.17 -11.41 -3.63
C ILE A 9 -5.58 -11.55 -5.02
N GLY A 10 -5.20 -10.43 -5.63
CA GLY A 10 -4.49 -10.39 -6.91
C GLY A 10 -3.03 -10.02 -6.69
N TYR A 11 -2.10 -10.87 -7.13
CA TYR A 11 -0.68 -10.59 -7.18
C TYR A 11 -0.24 -10.42 -8.64
N TYR A 12 0.49 -9.36 -8.93
CA TYR A 12 0.87 -8.97 -10.29
C TYR A 12 2.37 -8.64 -10.33
N GLU A 13 3.10 -9.34 -11.18
CA GLU A 13 4.53 -9.12 -11.39
C GLU A 13 4.78 -8.03 -12.43
N ASN A 14 5.94 -7.38 -12.34
CA ASN A 14 6.41 -6.41 -13.35
C ASN A 14 5.44 -5.25 -13.60
N VAL A 15 4.75 -4.76 -12.57
CA VAL A 15 3.82 -3.62 -12.67
C VAL A 15 4.58 -2.32 -12.74
N VAL A 16 5.59 -2.14 -11.88
CA VAL A 16 6.44 -0.96 -11.83
C VAL A 16 7.81 -1.32 -12.40
N PRO A 17 8.29 -0.63 -13.45
CA PRO A 17 9.64 -0.87 -13.97
C PRO A 17 10.73 -0.67 -12.91
N ASP A 18 11.74 -1.52 -12.88
CA ASP A 18 12.84 -1.48 -11.90
C ASP A 18 13.47 -0.11 -11.76
N GLN A 19 13.75 0.54 -12.87
CA GLN A 19 14.34 1.88 -12.87
C GLN A 19 13.43 2.89 -12.19
N LEU A 20 12.11 2.78 -12.39
CA LEU A 20 11.14 3.67 -11.75
C LEU A 20 11.06 3.40 -10.25
N CYS A 21 11.14 2.15 -9.82
CA CYS A 21 11.25 1.79 -8.40
C CYS A 21 12.45 2.50 -7.75
N ASP A 22 13.63 2.40 -8.36
CA ASP A 22 14.85 3.03 -7.86
C ASP A 22 14.76 4.55 -7.84
N ASP A 23 14.13 5.14 -8.85
CA ASP A 23 13.95 6.57 -8.95
C ASP A 23 12.97 7.11 -7.90
N ILE A 24 11.88 6.38 -7.62
CA ILE A 24 10.92 6.70 -6.55
C ILE A 24 11.60 6.64 -5.19
N ILE A 25 12.35 5.57 -4.91
CA ILE A 25 13.11 5.42 -3.66
C ILE A 25 14.09 6.58 -3.49
N ARG A 26 14.90 6.86 -4.51
CA ARG A 26 15.89 7.94 -4.49
C ARG A 26 15.23 9.32 -4.27
N TYR A 27 14.15 9.58 -4.96
CA TYR A 27 13.36 10.81 -4.79
C TYR A 27 12.82 10.93 -3.37
N THR A 28 12.23 9.85 -2.85
CA THR A 28 11.69 9.82 -1.50
C THR A 28 12.76 10.13 -0.46
N VAL A 29 13.92 9.46 -0.55
CA VAL A 29 15.02 9.65 0.42
C VAL A 29 15.62 11.06 0.34
N ASN A 30 15.76 11.62 -0.86
CA ASN A 30 16.48 12.89 -1.05
C ASN A 30 15.57 14.13 -0.96
N SER A 31 14.28 13.99 -1.22
CA SER A 31 13.38 15.14 -1.42
C SER A 31 12.20 15.19 -0.45
N LYS A 32 11.96 14.13 0.32
CA LYS A 32 10.83 14.06 1.24
C LYS A 32 11.32 13.87 2.68
N THR A 33 10.54 14.37 3.61
CA THR A 33 10.75 14.11 5.04
C THR A 33 9.80 13.00 5.47
N MET A 34 10.35 11.81 5.69
CA MET A 34 9.59 10.71 6.24
C MET A 34 9.44 10.86 7.75
N THR A 35 8.27 10.58 8.27
CA THR A 35 7.94 10.70 9.69
C THR A 35 7.49 9.37 10.26
N PRO A 36 7.74 9.10 11.54
CA PRO A 36 7.23 7.90 12.20
C PRO A 36 5.71 7.79 12.04
N SER A 37 5.27 6.65 11.56
CA SER A 37 3.86 6.36 11.32
C SER A 37 3.05 6.35 12.60
N THR A 38 1.77 6.62 12.48
CA THR A 38 0.80 6.57 13.58
C THR A 38 -0.25 5.51 13.32
N TYR A 39 -0.76 4.92 14.38
CA TYR A 39 -1.88 4.01 14.36
C TYR A 39 -3.14 4.75 14.82
N SER A 40 -4.23 4.62 14.08
CA SER A 40 -5.52 5.19 14.46
C SER A 40 -6.33 4.18 15.28
N THR A 41 -6.82 4.61 16.43
CA THR A 41 -7.71 3.82 17.27
C THR A 41 -9.16 3.89 16.78
N HIS A 42 -10.02 3.01 17.27
CA HIS A 42 -11.47 3.06 17.01
C HIS A 42 -12.14 4.37 17.39
N SER A 43 -11.58 5.12 18.34
CA SER A 43 -12.04 6.46 18.72
C SER A 43 -11.61 7.57 17.75
N GLY A 44 -10.83 7.22 16.72
CA GLY A 44 -10.30 8.21 15.76
C GLY A 44 -9.07 8.96 16.26
N GLU A 45 -8.55 8.61 17.44
CA GLU A 45 -7.31 9.18 17.96
C GLU A 45 -6.10 8.52 17.28
N SER A 46 -5.21 9.34 16.74
CA SER A 46 -3.93 8.87 16.23
C SER A 46 -2.96 8.70 17.39
N SER A 47 -2.41 7.51 17.56
CA SER A 47 -1.37 7.25 18.54
C SER A 47 -0.13 6.65 17.89
N ARG A 48 1.03 6.95 18.46
CA ARG A 48 2.28 6.26 18.14
C ARG A 48 2.38 5.07 19.11
N SER A 49 2.13 3.88 18.61
CA SER A 49 2.31 2.67 19.38
C SER A 49 3.38 1.81 18.71
N ALA A 50 4.58 1.77 19.32
CA ALA A 50 5.66 0.89 18.86
C ALA A 50 5.31 -0.60 18.95
N GLU A 51 4.20 -0.95 19.60
CA GLU A 51 3.66 -2.31 19.64
C GLU A 51 2.78 -2.63 18.41
N ARG A 52 2.36 -1.61 17.67
CA ARG A 52 1.43 -1.77 16.54
C ARG A 52 2.08 -1.44 15.19
N VAL A 53 2.92 -0.42 15.16
CA VAL A 53 3.57 0.03 13.94
C VAL A 53 4.93 0.60 14.25
N LEU A 54 5.95 0.10 13.57
CA LEU A 54 7.32 0.59 13.60
C LEU A 54 7.81 0.77 12.17
N MET A 55 7.44 1.89 11.58
CA MET A 55 7.85 2.30 10.24
C MET A 55 7.78 3.81 10.11
N ASP A 56 8.37 4.35 9.08
CA ASP A 56 8.21 5.74 8.66
C ASP A 56 7.32 5.80 7.42
N ASP A 57 6.62 6.91 7.24
CA ASP A 57 5.85 7.14 6.02
C ASP A 57 5.93 8.59 5.51
N VAL A 58 5.53 8.74 4.27
CA VAL A 58 5.30 10.04 3.63
C VAL A 58 4.23 9.91 2.55
N TRP A 59 3.45 10.96 2.37
CA TRP A 59 2.43 11.01 1.33
C TRP A 59 2.96 11.67 0.05
N PHE A 60 2.70 11.02 -1.08
CA PHE A 60 2.83 11.59 -2.42
C PHE A 60 1.47 12.11 -2.85
N ARG A 61 1.43 13.35 -3.28
CA ARG A 61 0.19 14.07 -3.59
C ARG A 61 0.12 14.47 -5.06
N PHE A 62 -1.08 14.44 -5.58
CA PHE A 62 -1.35 14.91 -6.93
C PHE A 62 -0.88 16.35 -7.14
N GLY A 63 -0.16 16.58 -8.24
CA GLY A 63 0.36 17.90 -8.61
C GLY A 63 1.55 18.40 -7.80
N GLU A 64 1.98 17.69 -6.76
CA GLU A 64 3.11 18.07 -5.90
C GLU A 64 4.32 17.15 -6.08
N ASP A 65 4.09 15.85 -6.31
CA ASP A 65 5.16 14.86 -6.33
C ASP A 65 5.46 14.34 -7.73
N LYS A 66 6.75 14.30 -8.03
CA LYS A 66 7.29 14.03 -9.36
C LYS A 66 6.79 12.73 -10.01
N PHE A 67 6.64 11.66 -9.22
CA PHE A 67 6.27 10.33 -9.73
C PHE A 67 4.81 9.96 -9.47
N TYR A 68 3.99 10.91 -9.03
CA TYR A 68 2.60 10.64 -8.70
C TYR A 68 1.79 10.13 -9.90
N GLU A 69 1.93 10.76 -11.05
CA GLU A 69 1.17 10.38 -12.24
C GLU A 69 1.59 9.02 -12.80
N GLU A 70 2.89 8.72 -12.82
CA GLU A 70 3.40 7.43 -13.26
C GLU A 70 2.88 6.30 -12.34
N MET A 71 2.96 6.49 -11.02
CA MET A 71 2.41 5.53 -10.04
C MET A 71 0.90 5.36 -10.23
N ARG A 72 0.17 6.46 -10.47
CA ARG A 72 -1.26 6.45 -10.70
C ARG A 72 -1.64 5.68 -11.96
N GLU A 73 -0.96 5.92 -13.07
CA GLU A 73 -1.21 5.21 -14.33
C GLU A 73 -0.98 3.70 -14.20
N LEU A 74 0.12 3.30 -13.56
CA LEU A 74 0.45 1.89 -13.32
C LEU A 74 -0.58 1.23 -12.40
N THR A 75 -0.96 1.92 -11.32
CA THR A 75 -1.99 1.43 -10.40
C THR A 75 -3.34 1.26 -11.09
N LEU A 76 -3.75 2.21 -11.92
CA LEU A 76 -5.01 2.11 -12.66
C LEU A 76 -4.99 0.97 -13.69
N LYS A 77 -3.85 0.70 -14.33
CA LYS A 77 -3.71 -0.43 -15.27
C LYS A 77 -3.90 -1.76 -14.55
N VAL A 78 -3.25 -1.96 -13.43
CA VAL A 78 -3.38 -3.22 -12.67
C VAL A 78 -4.75 -3.34 -12.03
N LEU A 79 -5.33 -2.24 -11.56
CA LEU A 79 -6.68 -2.19 -11.03
C LEU A 79 -7.74 -2.54 -12.08
N ASP A 80 -7.57 -2.12 -13.33
CA ASP A 80 -8.46 -2.51 -14.44
C ASP A 80 -8.44 -4.02 -14.69
N ILE A 81 -7.27 -4.66 -14.60
CA ILE A 81 -7.16 -6.12 -14.68
C ILE A 81 -7.91 -6.77 -13.51
N TYR A 82 -7.67 -6.31 -12.29
CA TYR A 82 -8.35 -6.81 -11.10
C TYR A 82 -9.87 -6.66 -11.19
N ASN A 83 -10.36 -5.49 -11.60
CA ASN A 83 -11.77 -5.20 -11.79
C ASN A 83 -12.43 -6.20 -12.74
N LYS A 84 -11.78 -6.52 -13.86
CA LYS A 84 -12.28 -7.48 -14.86
C LYS A 84 -12.31 -8.90 -14.31
N VAL A 85 -11.25 -9.33 -13.62
CA VAL A 85 -11.14 -10.69 -13.06
C VAL A 85 -12.20 -10.93 -11.99
N HIS A 86 -12.42 -9.94 -11.12
CA HIS A 86 -13.31 -10.08 -9.97
C HIS A 86 -14.72 -9.50 -10.18
N ASN A 87 -14.98 -8.95 -11.37
CA ASN A 87 -16.26 -8.30 -11.69
C ASN A 87 -16.64 -7.20 -10.69
N VAL A 88 -15.67 -6.36 -10.36
CA VAL A 88 -15.84 -5.18 -9.51
C VAL A 88 -15.57 -3.90 -10.31
N ASN A 89 -15.85 -2.74 -9.76
CA ASN A 89 -15.69 -1.45 -10.45
C ASN A 89 -15.10 -0.40 -9.51
N CYS A 90 -13.85 -0.58 -9.12
CA CYS A 90 -13.09 0.40 -8.36
C CYS A 90 -12.34 1.32 -9.33
N THR A 91 -12.60 2.63 -9.25
CA THR A 91 -12.09 3.62 -10.22
C THR A 91 -11.45 4.84 -9.59
N ARG A 92 -11.53 4.95 -8.27
CA ARG A 92 -10.93 6.06 -7.52
C ARG A 92 -9.73 5.59 -6.72
N LEU A 93 -8.70 6.39 -6.73
CA LEU A 93 -7.50 6.20 -5.90
C LEU A 93 -7.42 7.32 -4.88
N THR A 94 -6.89 7.00 -3.71
CA THR A 94 -6.39 7.99 -2.75
C THR A 94 -5.01 8.47 -3.19
N ASP A 95 -4.45 9.45 -2.50
CA ASP A 95 -3.03 9.76 -2.61
C ASP A 95 -2.18 8.53 -2.19
N PHE A 96 -0.94 8.47 -2.67
CA PHE A 96 -0.05 7.36 -2.35
C PHE A 96 0.67 7.60 -1.03
N ARG A 97 0.70 6.57 -0.20
CA ARG A 97 1.49 6.54 1.02
C ARG A 97 2.71 5.67 0.78
N VAL A 98 3.89 6.27 0.86
CA VAL A 98 5.15 5.52 0.77
C VAL A 98 5.59 5.14 2.16
N ASN A 99 5.68 3.85 2.43
CA ASN A 99 6.08 3.28 3.70
C ASN A 99 7.55 2.84 3.64
N ARG A 100 8.30 3.11 4.70
CA ARG A 100 9.68 2.64 4.86
C ARG A 100 9.80 1.83 6.15
N TYR A 101 10.19 0.60 6.02
CA TYR A 101 10.52 -0.29 7.12
C TYR A 101 12.04 -0.32 7.27
N ASN A 102 12.55 0.09 8.41
CA ASN A 102 13.94 -0.08 8.77
C ASN A 102 14.14 -1.44 9.45
N SER A 103 15.38 -1.84 9.75
CA SER A 103 15.66 -3.09 10.44
C SER A 103 14.82 -3.23 11.72
N GLY A 104 14.10 -4.35 11.84
CA GLY A 104 13.13 -4.59 12.92
C GLY A 104 11.79 -3.86 12.76
N GLY A 105 11.58 -3.16 11.64
CA GLY A 105 10.33 -2.47 11.36
C GLY A 105 9.20 -3.45 11.05
N PHE A 106 7.98 -3.08 11.43
CA PHE A 106 6.79 -3.90 11.19
C PHE A 106 5.51 -3.08 11.23
N MET A 107 4.46 -3.68 10.73
CA MET A 107 3.08 -3.26 10.95
C MET A 107 2.29 -4.48 11.43
N SER A 108 1.60 -4.36 12.57
CA SER A 108 0.82 -5.46 13.12
C SER A 108 -0.40 -5.75 12.24
N GLU A 109 -0.95 -6.94 12.38
CA GLU A 109 -2.20 -7.33 11.74
C GLU A 109 -3.30 -6.30 11.99
N HIS A 110 -3.96 -5.88 10.93
CA HIS A 110 -5.01 -4.86 10.96
C HIS A 110 -5.92 -5.01 9.74
N ILE A 111 -6.98 -4.22 9.72
CA ILE A 111 -7.90 -4.07 8.59
C ILE A 111 -7.75 -2.64 8.05
N ASP A 112 -7.47 -2.50 6.77
CA ASP A 112 -7.33 -1.19 6.12
C ASP A 112 -8.67 -0.47 5.93
N ASN A 113 -9.74 -1.24 5.74
CA ASN A 113 -11.09 -0.71 5.55
C ASN A 113 -11.72 -0.27 6.88
N ILE A 114 -11.16 0.79 7.48
CA ILE A 114 -11.67 1.34 8.73
C ILE A 114 -12.61 2.49 8.44
N HIS A 115 -13.87 2.30 8.79
CA HIS A 115 -15.03 3.16 8.58
C HIS A 115 -14.86 4.62 9.03
N HIS A 116 -13.99 4.90 10.00
CA HIS A 116 -13.90 6.21 10.65
C HIS A 116 -12.74 7.09 10.19
N SER A 117 -11.72 6.52 9.56
CA SER A 117 -10.47 7.23 9.31
C SER A 117 -10.34 7.86 7.91
N HIS A 118 -11.21 7.52 6.96
CA HIS A 118 -11.01 7.85 5.54
C HIS A 118 -12.09 8.76 4.94
N GLY A 119 -12.69 9.66 5.70
CA GLY A 119 -13.60 10.67 5.17
C GLY A 119 -14.67 10.12 4.22
N GLN A 120 -15.84 9.82 4.73
CA GLN A 120 -16.95 9.18 3.99
C GLN A 120 -17.46 9.96 2.76
N GLN A 121 -17.09 11.21 2.61
CA GLN A 121 -17.47 12.04 1.47
C GLN A 121 -16.99 11.51 0.11
N TYR A 122 -15.95 10.67 0.11
CA TYR A 122 -15.38 10.07 -1.10
C TYR A 122 -15.70 8.56 -1.25
N GLY A 123 -16.45 7.99 -0.33
CA GLY A 123 -16.72 6.56 -0.23
C GLY A 123 -15.74 5.85 0.71
N TYR A 124 -15.91 4.53 0.81
CA TYR A 124 -15.04 3.68 1.60
C TYR A 124 -13.90 3.13 0.74
N PRO A 125 -12.70 2.95 1.30
CA PRO A 125 -11.69 2.11 0.65
C PRO A 125 -12.25 0.69 0.55
N HIS A 126 -12.37 0.18 -0.68
CA HIS A 126 -12.84 -1.17 -0.94
C HIS A 126 -11.70 -2.14 -1.22
N LEU A 127 -10.57 -1.60 -1.67
CA LEU A 127 -9.38 -2.36 -2.03
C LEU A 127 -8.15 -1.62 -1.52
N SER A 128 -7.21 -2.39 -1.00
CA SER A 128 -5.84 -1.97 -0.77
C SER A 128 -5.00 -2.36 -1.99
N VAL A 129 -4.15 -1.45 -2.44
CA VAL A 129 -3.20 -1.67 -3.53
C VAL A 129 -1.82 -1.31 -3.03
N LEU A 130 -0.91 -2.27 -3.00
CA LEU A 130 0.48 -2.05 -2.64
C LEU A 130 1.37 -2.27 -3.85
N LEU A 131 2.33 -1.37 -4.04
CA LEU A 131 3.41 -1.47 -5.01
C LEU A 131 4.71 -1.72 -4.25
N PHE A 132 5.44 -2.79 -4.57
CA PHE A 132 6.69 -3.14 -3.91
C PHE A 132 7.86 -2.54 -4.69
N LEU A 133 8.63 -1.66 -4.04
CA LEU A 133 9.67 -0.89 -4.72
C LEU A 133 11.07 -1.50 -4.61
N ASN A 134 11.28 -2.43 -3.67
CA ASN A 134 12.53 -3.18 -3.52
C ASN A 134 12.28 -4.57 -2.97
N GLU A 135 13.30 -5.45 -3.06
CA GLU A 135 13.29 -6.83 -2.60
C GLU A 135 14.59 -7.25 -1.91
N ASP A 136 15.55 -6.34 -1.79
CA ASP A 136 16.88 -6.57 -1.24
C ASP A 136 16.91 -6.49 0.29
N TYR A 137 16.04 -7.27 0.96
CA TYR A 137 15.92 -7.34 2.42
C TYR A 137 15.61 -8.77 2.87
N GLU A 138 15.87 -9.05 4.15
CA GLU A 138 15.52 -10.30 4.81
C GLU A 138 14.42 -10.04 5.86
N GLY A 139 13.45 -10.96 5.97
CA GLY A 139 12.25 -10.76 6.78
C GLY A 139 11.27 -9.77 6.13
N GLY A 140 10.35 -9.22 6.90
CA GLY A 140 9.37 -8.26 6.42
C GLY A 140 8.33 -8.88 5.51
N GLU A 141 7.99 -10.13 5.76
CA GLU A 141 7.00 -10.91 5.03
C GLU A 141 5.68 -10.16 4.98
N PHE A 142 5.09 -10.08 3.80
CA PHE A 142 3.77 -9.51 3.62
C PHE A 142 2.71 -10.60 3.79
N VAL A 143 1.85 -10.45 4.78
CA VAL A 143 0.81 -11.43 5.10
C VAL A 143 -0.56 -10.82 4.89
N VAL A 144 -1.42 -11.47 4.12
CA VAL A 144 -2.82 -11.09 3.96
C VAL A 144 -3.73 -12.33 3.97
N ALA A 145 -4.80 -12.29 4.76
CA ALA A 145 -5.73 -13.40 4.96
C ALA A 145 -5.01 -14.73 5.28
N ASP A 146 -4.09 -14.71 6.24
CA ASP A 146 -3.26 -15.83 6.70
C ASP A 146 -2.33 -16.45 5.63
N ASN A 147 -2.17 -15.79 4.48
CA ASN A 147 -1.23 -16.19 3.45
C ASN A 147 -0.04 -15.23 3.41
N GLU A 148 1.16 -15.80 3.44
CA GLU A 148 2.40 -15.09 3.26
C GLU A 148 2.72 -14.98 1.77
N TYR A 149 3.07 -13.76 1.34
CA TYR A 149 3.45 -13.46 -0.04
C TYR A 149 4.92 -13.05 -0.10
N GLN A 150 5.69 -13.76 -0.91
CA GLN A 150 7.00 -13.29 -1.29
C GLN A 150 6.82 -12.17 -2.30
N THR A 151 7.23 -10.96 -1.91
CA THR A 151 7.07 -9.76 -2.72
C THR A 151 8.33 -9.48 -3.51
N GLU A 152 8.17 -9.27 -4.80
CA GLU A 152 9.26 -8.96 -5.73
C GLU A 152 9.26 -7.46 -6.07
N LYS A 153 10.43 -6.91 -6.34
CA LYS A 153 10.56 -5.52 -6.80
C LYS A 153 9.73 -5.29 -8.07
N GLY A 154 8.98 -4.20 -8.07
CA GLY A 154 8.09 -3.85 -9.17
C GLY A 154 6.77 -4.62 -9.21
N SER A 155 6.52 -5.52 -8.27
CA SER A 155 5.23 -6.21 -8.17
C SER A 155 4.17 -5.36 -7.48
N ALA A 156 2.90 -5.79 -7.63
CA ALA A 156 1.76 -5.21 -6.95
C ALA A 156 0.88 -6.30 -6.34
N ILE A 157 0.25 -6.00 -5.20
CA ILE A 157 -0.79 -6.83 -4.62
C ILE A 157 -2.06 -5.99 -4.43
N ILE A 158 -3.22 -6.60 -4.72
CA ILE A 158 -4.55 -5.99 -4.56
C ILE A 158 -5.42 -6.94 -3.74
N PHE A 159 -6.07 -6.42 -2.70
CA PHE A 159 -6.97 -7.19 -1.84
C PHE A 159 -8.06 -6.30 -1.24
N PRO A 160 -9.23 -6.88 -0.81
CA PRO A 160 -10.31 -6.16 -0.15
C PRO A 160 -9.95 -5.75 1.27
#